data_192233da2c424e46b3f0490599c7fca1
#
_entry.id   192233da2c424e46b3f0490599c7fca1
#
_cell.length_a   1.000
_cell.length_b   1.000
_cell.length_c   1.000
_cell.angle_alpha   90.00
_cell.angle_beta   90.00
_cell.angle_gamma   90.00
#
_symmetry.space_group_name_H-M   'P 1'
#
loop_
_entity.id
_entity.type
_entity.pdbx_description
1 polymer ?
#
loop_
_entity_poly.entity_id
_entity_poly.type
_entity_poly.pdbx_seq_one_letter_code
_entity_poly.pdbx_strand_id
1 'polypeptide(L)'
;MEGIEAFMLPFELTNGNTGRGGKWFNSAKIRKQFEMQLRSIYPARKPFDFSVVVHVTRVLGKGQRLWDSSSIGRGNWKEIEDAMVAVGFFHDDSPKFITETRFFQDPDRKSLGPVIEVEIFRECDDEKAIKNN
;
A
#
# COMPACT_ATOMS: atom_id res chain seq x y z
N MET A 1 13.97 -10.00 -7.40
CA MET A 1 12.64 -10.25 -6.80
C MET A 1 11.64 -10.62 -7.88
N GLU A 2 10.72 -11.44 -7.54
CA GLU A 2 9.71 -11.92 -8.47
C GLU A 2 8.38 -11.24 -8.21
N GLY A 3 7.80 -10.63 -9.25
CA GLY A 3 6.47 -10.03 -9.15
C GLY A 3 5.39 -11.10 -9.10
N ILE A 4 4.50 -11.00 -8.14
CA ILE A 4 3.46 -11.99 -7.92
C ILE A 4 2.08 -11.43 -8.22
N GLU A 5 1.84 -10.20 -7.86
CA GLU A 5 0.52 -9.61 -7.99
C GLU A 5 0.63 -8.10 -8.15
N ALA A 6 -0.22 -7.53 -8.98
CA ALA A 6 -0.35 -6.09 -9.13
C ALA A 6 -1.84 -5.76 -9.23
N PHE A 7 -2.27 -4.74 -8.53
CA PHE A 7 -3.67 -4.34 -8.55
C PHE A 7 -3.83 -2.88 -8.19
N MET A 8 -4.98 -2.33 -8.52
CA MET A 8 -5.33 -0.94 -8.20
C MET A 8 -6.32 -0.90 -7.05
N LEU A 9 -6.10 0.04 -6.15
CA LEU A 9 -7.06 0.35 -5.09
C LEU A 9 -7.72 1.68 -5.43
N PRO A 10 -9.04 1.76 -5.39
CA PRO A 10 -9.76 3.00 -5.74
C PRO A 10 -9.74 3.99 -4.59
N PHE A 11 -8.59 4.13 -3.94
CA PHE A 11 -8.40 5.02 -2.81
C PHE A 11 -7.41 6.10 -3.18
N GLU A 12 -7.54 7.24 -2.55
CA GLU A 12 -6.58 8.31 -2.68
C GLU A 12 -5.67 8.31 -1.45
N LEU A 13 -4.35 8.32 -1.70
CA LEU A 13 -3.40 8.51 -0.61
C LEU A 13 -3.45 9.96 -0.16
N THR A 14 -3.39 10.16 1.15
CA THR A 14 -3.22 11.49 1.72
C THR A 14 -1.78 11.64 2.19
N ASN A 15 -1.27 12.87 2.18
CA ASN A 15 0.09 13.10 2.68
C ASN A 15 0.07 13.40 4.18
N GLY A 16 1.24 13.40 4.79
CA GLY A 16 1.35 13.61 6.22
C GLY A 16 0.99 15.00 6.69
N ASN A 17 0.77 15.94 5.77
CA ASN A 17 0.45 17.32 6.09
C ASN A 17 -1.04 17.61 6.02
N THR A 18 -1.83 16.69 5.52
CA THR A 18 -3.28 16.85 5.43
C THR A 18 -3.97 16.15 6.59
N GLY A 19 -5.09 16.70 7.02
CA GLY A 19 -5.88 16.09 8.07
C GLY A 19 -5.30 16.22 9.47
N ARG A 20 -4.26 17.00 9.63
CA ARG A 20 -3.59 17.15 10.92
C ARG A 20 -3.96 18.41 11.67
N GLY A 21 -4.85 19.18 11.16
CA GLY A 21 -5.17 20.47 11.75
C GLY A 21 -6.03 20.40 13.00
N GLY A 22 -5.64 19.57 13.96
CA GLY A 22 -6.38 19.43 15.21
C GLY A 22 -7.64 18.62 15.08
N LYS A 23 -7.87 18.03 13.94
CA LYS A 23 -9.04 17.21 13.74
C LYS A 23 -8.86 15.86 14.40
N TRP A 24 -9.90 15.37 15.01
CA TRP A 24 -9.92 14.02 15.49
C TRP A 24 -9.87 13.06 14.34
N PHE A 25 -8.86 12.25 14.36
CA PHE A 25 -8.63 11.27 13.32
C PHE A 25 -8.92 9.89 13.89
N ASN A 26 -10.08 9.35 13.57
CA ASN A 26 -10.45 8.03 14.07
C ASN A 26 -9.92 6.96 13.11
N SER A 27 -8.70 6.51 13.36
CA SER A 27 -8.04 5.50 12.54
C SER A 27 -8.82 4.20 12.44
N ALA A 28 -9.45 3.79 13.53
CA ALA A 28 -10.22 2.55 13.53
C ALA A 28 -11.43 2.64 12.61
N LYS A 29 -12.11 3.77 12.59
CA LYS A 29 -13.25 3.98 11.71
C LYS A 29 -12.81 4.01 10.24
N ILE A 30 -11.74 4.72 9.96
CA ILE A 30 -11.20 4.83 8.60
C ILE A 30 -10.74 3.46 8.12
N ARG A 31 -10.05 2.71 8.95
CA ARG A 31 -9.61 1.37 8.60
C ARG A 31 -10.81 0.47 8.27
N LYS A 32 -11.88 0.57 9.05
CA LYS A 32 -13.08 -0.23 8.78
C LYS A 32 -13.71 0.12 7.43
N GLN A 33 -13.71 1.38 7.07
CA GLN A 33 -14.22 1.80 5.77
C GLN A 33 -13.40 1.19 4.63
N PHE A 34 -12.08 1.20 4.77
CA PHE A 34 -11.22 0.54 3.78
C PHE A 34 -11.46 -0.96 3.73
N GLU A 35 -11.62 -1.60 4.89
CA GLU A 35 -11.93 -3.03 4.93
C GLU A 35 -13.20 -3.37 4.14
N MET A 36 -14.25 -2.59 4.35
CA MET A 36 -15.51 -2.83 3.66
C MET A 36 -15.35 -2.69 2.15
N GLN A 37 -14.64 -1.66 1.72
CA GLN A 37 -14.40 -1.45 0.29
C GLN A 37 -13.53 -2.55 -0.30
N LEU A 38 -12.48 -2.95 0.41
CA LEU A 38 -11.60 -4.03 -0.05
C LEU A 38 -12.35 -5.35 -0.15
N ARG A 39 -13.19 -5.66 0.82
CA ARG A 39 -13.96 -6.91 0.79
C ARG A 39 -14.93 -6.96 -0.38
N SER A 40 -15.44 -5.82 -0.81
CA SER A 40 -16.33 -5.79 -1.96
C SER A 40 -15.60 -6.01 -3.28
N ILE A 41 -14.32 -5.67 -3.33
CA ILE A 41 -13.49 -5.83 -4.54
C ILE A 41 -12.73 -7.15 -4.52
N TYR A 42 -12.22 -7.55 -3.36
CA TYR A 42 -11.37 -8.73 -3.19
C TYR A 42 -11.91 -9.61 -2.05
N PRO A 43 -13.04 -10.28 -2.25
CA PRO A 43 -13.76 -10.92 -1.13
C PRO A 43 -13.11 -12.18 -0.56
N ALA A 44 -12.27 -12.83 -1.31
CA ALA A 44 -11.71 -14.12 -0.86
C ALA A 44 -10.20 -14.13 -1.02
N ARG A 45 -9.52 -13.53 -0.06
CA ARG A 45 -8.05 -13.47 -0.08
C ARG A 45 -7.47 -14.50 0.87
N LYS A 46 -6.35 -15.06 0.45
CA LYS A 46 -5.54 -15.94 1.29
C LYS A 46 -4.16 -15.32 1.43
N PRO A 47 -3.70 -15.06 2.65
CA PRO A 47 -2.40 -14.39 2.85
C PRO A 47 -1.24 -15.20 2.28
N PHE A 48 -0.22 -14.48 1.85
CA PHE A 48 1.01 -15.13 1.38
C PHE A 48 1.73 -15.80 2.55
N ASP A 49 2.26 -16.98 2.31
CA ASP A 49 2.99 -17.75 3.33
C ASP A 49 4.50 -17.49 3.29
N PHE A 50 4.91 -16.43 2.64
CA PHE A 50 6.31 -16.06 2.48
C PHE A 50 6.46 -14.55 2.60
N SER A 51 7.70 -14.11 2.78
CA SER A 51 7.99 -12.67 2.90
C SER A 51 7.83 -11.97 1.55
N VAL A 52 7.28 -10.78 1.58
CA VAL A 52 7.04 -9.98 0.37
C VAL A 52 7.62 -8.59 0.52
N VAL A 53 7.86 -7.98 -0.63
CA VAL A 53 8.17 -6.55 -0.74
C VAL A 53 6.97 -5.90 -1.42
N VAL A 54 6.53 -4.78 -0.89
CA VAL A 54 5.34 -4.08 -1.39
C VAL A 54 5.76 -2.74 -2.00
N HIS A 55 5.38 -2.53 -3.25
CA HIS A 55 5.56 -1.22 -3.91
C HIS A 55 4.21 -0.54 -3.98
N VAL A 56 4.15 0.67 -3.45
CA VAL A 56 2.94 1.47 -3.39
C VAL A 56 3.14 2.69 -4.27
N THR A 57 2.36 2.83 -5.32
CA THR A 57 2.46 3.96 -6.23
C THR A 57 1.21 4.83 -6.10
N ARG A 58 1.44 6.09 -5.79
CA ARG A 58 0.38 7.08 -5.85
C ARG A 58 0.25 7.50 -7.31
N VAL A 59 -0.84 7.12 -7.95
CA VAL A 59 -1.14 7.55 -9.31
C VAL A 59 -1.91 8.86 -9.20
N LEU A 60 -1.29 9.95 -9.64
CA LEU A 60 -1.87 11.27 -9.51
C LEU A 60 -3.09 11.42 -10.41
N GLY A 61 -4.07 12.17 -9.92
CA GLY A 61 -5.21 12.57 -10.72
C GLY A 61 -5.00 13.94 -11.34
N LYS A 62 -5.97 14.38 -12.13
CA LYS A 62 -5.93 15.67 -12.77
C LYS A 62 -5.83 16.79 -11.74
N GLY A 63 -4.90 17.69 -11.94
CA GLY A 63 -4.70 18.81 -11.03
C GLY A 63 -3.86 18.51 -9.81
N GLN A 64 -3.48 17.28 -9.60
CA GLN A 64 -2.63 16.91 -8.47
C GLN A 64 -1.16 17.13 -8.81
N ARG A 65 -0.37 17.37 -7.77
CA ARG A 65 1.06 17.62 -7.90
C ARG A 65 1.83 16.57 -7.10
N LEU A 66 3.09 16.39 -7.46
CA LEU A 66 3.98 15.53 -6.71
C LEU A 66 4.17 16.06 -5.29
N TRP A 67 4.28 15.15 -4.34
CA TRP A 67 4.59 15.45 -2.95
C TRP A 67 6.07 15.25 -2.70
N ASP A 68 6.55 15.77 -1.59
CA ASP A 68 7.89 15.41 -1.10
C ASP A 68 7.94 13.90 -0.88
N SER A 69 9.08 13.31 -1.18
CA SER A 69 9.23 11.84 -1.13
C SER A 69 8.90 11.26 0.25
N SER A 70 9.13 12.02 1.31
CA SER A 70 8.87 11.54 2.67
C SER A 70 7.41 11.66 3.09
N SER A 71 6.57 12.30 2.29
CA SER A 71 5.16 12.55 2.67
C SER A 71 4.24 11.39 2.40
N ILE A 72 4.56 10.53 1.44
CA ILE A 72 3.63 9.51 0.94
C ILE A 72 3.24 8.52 2.02
N GLY A 73 4.21 8.04 2.79
CA GLY A 73 3.95 7.04 3.82
C GLY A 73 3.38 7.58 5.12
N ARG A 74 3.19 8.90 5.22
CA ARG A 74 2.76 9.53 6.47
C ARG A 74 1.27 9.79 6.57
N GLY A 75 0.55 9.63 5.48
CA GLY A 75 -0.87 9.89 5.45
C GLY A 75 -1.68 8.68 5.89
N ASN A 76 -2.58 8.25 5.02
CA ASN A 76 -3.53 7.19 5.32
C ASN A 76 -3.04 5.78 4.93
N TRP A 77 -1.78 5.62 4.53
CA TRP A 77 -1.30 4.29 4.12
C TRP A 77 -1.39 3.28 5.26
N LYS A 78 -1.09 3.69 6.49
CA LYS A 78 -1.13 2.75 7.62
C LYS A 78 -2.52 2.14 7.79
N GLU A 79 -3.57 2.95 7.66
CA GLU A 79 -4.94 2.47 7.76
C GLU A 79 -5.30 1.54 6.61
N ILE A 80 -4.81 1.84 5.42
CA ILE A 80 -5.03 0.99 4.24
C ILE A 80 -4.32 -0.35 4.43
N GLU A 81 -3.07 -0.31 4.87
CA GLU A 81 -2.29 -1.53 5.13
C GLU A 81 -2.96 -2.39 6.19
N ASP A 82 -3.41 -1.78 7.29
CA ASP A 82 -4.12 -2.51 8.35
C ASP A 82 -5.39 -3.14 7.81
N ALA A 83 -6.10 -2.46 6.93
CA ALA A 83 -7.29 -3.00 6.29
C ALA A 83 -6.94 -4.18 5.39
N MET A 84 -5.83 -4.09 4.66
CA MET A 84 -5.36 -5.19 3.81
C MET A 84 -5.03 -6.43 4.65
N VAL A 85 -4.40 -6.23 5.80
CA VAL A 85 -4.15 -7.34 6.72
C VAL A 85 -5.46 -7.97 7.17
N ALA A 86 -6.42 -7.15 7.57
CA ALA A 86 -7.72 -7.62 8.05
C ALA A 86 -8.49 -8.41 6.99
N VAL A 87 -8.34 -8.02 5.72
CA VAL A 87 -9.03 -8.66 4.60
C VAL A 87 -8.31 -9.94 4.12
N GLY A 88 -7.06 -10.12 4.53
CA GLY A 88 -6.34 -11.33 4.21
C GLY A 88 -5.29 -11.22 3.12
N PHE A 89 -4.82 -10.00 2.80
CA PHE A 89 -3.70 -9.84 1.87
C PHE A 89 -2.39 -10.30 2.49
N PHE A 90 -2.24 -10.08 3.78
CA PHE A 90 -1.04 -10.45 4.53
C PHE A 90 -1.45 -11.02 5.88
N HIS A 91 -0.60 -11.86 6.46
CA HIS A 91 -0.85 -12.40 7.81
C HIS A 91 -0.79 -11.28 8.84
N ASP A 92 0.23 -10.42 8.74
CA ASP A 92 0.32 -9.18 9.50
C ASP A 92 1.36 -8.28 8.83
N ASP A 93 1.61 -7.11 9.38
CA ASP A 93 2.52 -6.14 8.79
C ASP A 93 3.95 -6.21 9.35
N SER A 94 4.26 -7.26 10.11
CA SER A 94 5.60 -7.42 10.67
C SER A 94 6.64 -7.70 9.58
N PRO A 95 7.92 -7.45 9.86
CA PRO A 95 8.99 -7.71 8.88
C PRO A 95 9.11 -9.16 8.46
N LYS A 96 8.48 -10.07 9.19
CA LYS A 96 8.44 -11.48 8.81
C LYS A 96 7.66 -11.69 7.52
N PHE A 97 6.62 -10.89 7.31
CA PHE A 97 5.74 -11.03 6.14
C PHE A 97 5.92 -9.90 5.15
N ILE A 98 6.15 -8.68 5.62
CA ILE A 98 6.41 -7.53 4.75
C ILE A 98 7.80 -7.00 5.10
N THR A 99 8.79 -7.38 4.31
CA THR A 99 10.18 -7.01 4.61
C THR A 99 10.48 -5.57 4.26
N GLU A 100 9.76 -5.01 3.29
CA GLU A 100 10.00 -3.65 2.84
C GLU A 100 8.77 -3.12 2.14
N THR A 101 8.48 -1.83 2.35
CA THR A 101 7.46 -1.11 1.60
C THR A 101 8.12 0.11 0.98
N ARG A 102 7.96 0.27 -0.34
CA ARG A 102 8.50 1.41 -1.08
C ARG A 102 7.37 2.22 -1.67
N PHE A 103 7.55 3.53 -1.68
CA PHE A 103 6.53 4.45 -2.15
C PHE A 103 7.01 5.20 -3.39
N PHE A 104 6.13 5.29 -4.37
CA PHE A 104 6.40 5.95 -5.65
C PHE A 104 5.25 6.88 -5.99
N GLN A 105 5.50 7.78 -6.92
CA GLN A 105 4.47 8.64 -7.47
C GLN A 105 4.53 8.58 -8.99
N ASP A 106 3.36 8.56 -9.61
CA ASP A 106 3.26 8.50 -11.06
C ASP A 106 2.38 9.65 -11.55
N PRO A 107 2.98 10.70 -12.14
CA PRO A 107 2.23 11.81 -12.69
C PRO A 107 1.78 11.59 -14.13
N ASP A 108 2.15 10.48 -14.74
CA ASP A 108 1.95 10.27 -16.17
C ASP A 108 0.67 9.53 -16.53
N ARG A 109 -0.04 9.03 -15.54
CA ARG A 109 -1.31 8.29 -15.74
C ARG A 109 -2.48 9.01 -15.08
N LYS A 110 -2.55 10.32 -15.24
CA LYS A 110 -3.57 11.14 -14.59
C LYS A 110 -4.99 10.79 -14.99
N SER A 111 -5.17 10.17 -16.15
CA SER A 111 -6.50 9.72 -16.57
C SER A 111 -7.02 8.58 -15.71
N LEU A 112 -6.14 7.83 -15.07
CA LEU A 112 -6.51 6.74 -14.17
C LEU A 112 -6.68 7.18 -12.74
N GLY A 113 -5.97 8.24 -12.34
CA GLY A 113 -5.93 8.68 -10.95
C GLY A 113 -7.09 9.57 -10.54
N PRO A 114 -7.19 9.88 -9.25
CA PRO A 114 -6.26 9.43 -8.21
C PRO A 114 -6.58 8.02 -7.74
N VAL A 115 -5.59 7.15 -7.79
CA VAL A 115 -5.72 5.78 -7.30
C VAL A 115 -4.38 5.36 -6.70
N ILE A 116 -4.39 4.22 -6.04
CA ILE A 116 -3.18 3.59 -5.52
C ILE A 116 -2.93 2.33 -6.31
N GLU A 117 -1.73 2.20 -6.84
CA GLU A 117 -1.29 0.96 -7.45
C GLU A 117 -0.41 0.21 -6.46
N VAL A 118 -0.72 -1.04 -6.23
CA VAL A 118 0.05 -1.89 -5.32
C VAL A 118 0.64 -3.04 -6.11
N GLU A 119 1.96 -3.21 -6.00
CA GLU A 119 2.66 -4.34 -6.60
C GLU A 119 3.31 -5.13 -5.47
N ILE A 120 3.12 -6.43 -5.50
CA ILE A 120 3.67 -7.32 -4.49
C ILE A 120 4.71 -8.21 -5.15
N PHE A 121 5.89 -8.26 -4.55
CA PHE A 121 7.01 -9.07 -5.02
C PHE A 121 7.39 -10.04 -3.93
N ARG A 122 7.65 -11.27 -4.32
CA ARG A 122 8.18 -12.25 -3.38
C ARG A 122 9.66 -11.94 -3.14
N GLU A 123 10.04 -11.91 -1.86
CA GLU A 123 11.45 -11.79 -1.55
C GLU A 123 12.14 -13.07 -1.98
N CYS A 124 13.22 -12.93 -2.77
CA CYS A 124 13.88 -14.06 -3.38
C CYS A 124 15.00 -14.59 -2.49
N ASP A 125 14.84 -15.80 -1.96
CA ASP A 125 15.86 -16.42 -1.12
C ASP A 125 17.13 -16.69 -1.90
N ASP A 126 17.01 -16.94 -3.20
CA ASP A 126 18.18 -17.19 -4.06
C ASP A 126 19.09 -15.97 -4.14
N GLU A 127 18.51 -14.76 -4.13
CA GLU A 127 19.27 -13.53 -4.08
C GLU A 127 20.11 -13.46 -2.81
N LYS A 128 19.54 -13.85 -1.70
CA LYS A 128 20.25 -13.85 -0.42
C LYS A 128 21.38 -14.86 -0.43
N ALA A 129 21.13 -16.04 -0.97
CA ALA A 129 22.15 -17.07 -1.08
C ALA A 129 23.31 -16.60 -1.92
N ILE A 130 23.03 -15.95 -3.03
CA ILE A 130 24.08 -15.40 -3.93
C ILE A 130 24.89 -14.34 -3.21
N LYS A 131 24.25 -13.47 -2.47
CA LYS A 131 24.94 -12.40 -1.74
C LYS A 131 25.83 -12.93 -0.62
N ASN A 132 25.49 -14.07 -0.08
CA ASN A 132 26.25 -14.67 1.02
C ASN A 132 27.41 -15.51 0.54
N ASN A 133 27.51 -15.73 -0.76
CA ASN A 133 28.60 -16.45 -1.37
C ASN A 133 29.65 -15.47 -1.91
#